data_90aad5ca8679660688a14b2987f37ada
#
_entry.id   90aad5ca8679660688a14b2987f37ada
#
_cell.length_a   1.000
_cell.length_b   1.000
_cell.length_c   1.000
_cell.angle_alpha   90.00
_cell.angle_beta   90.00
_cell.angle_gamma   90.00
#
_symmetry.space_group_name_H-M   'P 1'
#
loop_
_entity.id
_entity.type
_entity.pdbx_description
1 polymer ?
#
loop_
_entity_poly.entity_id
_entity_poly.type
_entity_poly.pdbx_seq_one_letter_code
_entity_poly.pdbx_strand_id
1 'polypeptide(L)'
;MLLGAQLRRLREACGITRDAAGFSIRVSAVSINRMEMGRTSFKTRDVEDLLTLYGITDEAERDTLVDLARDANLAGWWHRYSDVLPNWFASYVSLEGAASLVRMYEVHYVHGLLQTGAYARAVISRGMKGLSTTDIDRRVALRMERQKILQSENAPSLHIVLDEAVLHRSCGGRDVMRGQLQHLIELSERPNVLLQIMPFSFGGHAGESGAFTILSFLEYDLADVVYVEQLTSALYLDRHEDVAQYGRALKELQQESLGPEASRDLLRDLLHLQ
;
A
#
# COMPACT_ATOMS: atom_id res chain seq x y z
N MET A 1 7.31 3.98 9.16
CA MET A 1 7.82 4.51 7.88
C MET A 1 7.37 5.94 7.63
N LEU A 2 6.09 6.26 7.79
CA LEU A 2 5.54 7.59 7.53
C LEU A 2 6.29 8.70 8.25
N LEU A 3 6.39 8.62 9.59
CA LEU A 3 7.18 9.55 10.38
C LEU A 3 8.65 9.63 9.94
N GLY A 4 9.27 8.48 9.60
CA GLY A 4 10.67 8.47 9.15
C GLY A 4 10.87 9.24 7.85
N ALA A 5 9.98 9.08 6.87
CA ALA A 5 9.98 9.83 5.62
C ALA A 5 9.80 11.34 5.87
N GLN A 6 8.89 11.71 6.77
CA GLN A 6 8.65 13.10 7.16
C GLN A 6 9.87 13.72 7.84
N LEU A 7 10.48 13.04 8.82
CA LEU A 7 11.70 13.50 9.48
C LEU A 7 12.84 13.71 8.47
N ARG A 8 12.97 12.80 7.49
CA ARG A 8 13.95 12.95 6.41
C ARG A 8 13.67 14.18 5.56
N ARG A 9 12.41 14.40 5.14
CA ARG A 9 12.01 15.56 4.35
C ARG A 9 12.34 16.87 5.06
N LEU A 10 11.97 16.96 6.35
CA LEU A 10 12.26 18.13 7.19
C LEU A 10 13.75 18.38 7.32
N ARG A 11 14.54 17.33 7.59
CA ARG A 11 16.00 17.44 7.67
C ARG A 11 16.60 17.95 6.36
N GLU A 12 16.19 17.40 5.22
CA GLU A 12 16.69 17.76 3.90
C GLU A 12 16.30 19.20 3.52
N ALA A 13 15.08 19.62 3.85
CA ALA A 13 14.62 20.99 3.63
C ALA A 13 15.44 22.03 4.39
N CYS A 14 15.94 21.66 5.59
CA CYS A 14 16.83 22.49 6.39
C CYS A 14 18.32 22.37 5.99
N GLY A 15 18.65 21.53 5.00
CA GLY A 15 20.03 21.30 4.58
C GLY A 15 20.90 20.59 5.64
N ILE A 16 20.27 19.93 6.63
CA ILE A 16 20.97 19.28 7.75
C ILE A 16 21.44 17.88 7.33
N THR A 17 22.70 17.56 7.62
CA THR A 17 23.24 16.22 7.34
C THR A 17 22.76 15.21 8.39
N ARG A 18 22.79 13.90 8.05
CA ARG A 18 22.49 12.84 9.04
C ARG A 18 23.46 12.82 10.21
N ASP A 19 24.70 13.21 9.98
CA ASP A 19 25.70 13.33 11.06
C ASP A 19 25.33 14.45 12.03
N ALA A 20 24.94 15.62 11.53
CA ALA A 20 24.49 16.74 12.37
C ALA A 20 23.22 16.41 13.15
N ALA A 21 22.24 15.78 12.51
CA ALA A 21 21.02 15.31 13.16
C ALA A 21 21.33 14.25 14.23
N GLY A 22 22.21 13.29 13.93
CA GLY A 22 22.64 12.27 14.87
C GLY A 22 23.36 12.85 16.07
N PHE A 23 24.22 13.84 15.85
CA PHE A 23 24.94 14.53 16.93
C PHE A 23 23.94 15.19 17.90
N SER A 24 22.88 15.84 17.41
CA SER A 24 21.90 16.55 18.27
C SER A 24 21.17 15.61 19.24
N ILE A 25 20.84 14.39 18.81
CA ILE A 25 20.14 13.39 19.65
C ILE A 25 21.07 12.28 20.18
N ARG A 26 22.39 12.44 20.02
CA ARG A 26 23.45 11.54 20.54
C ARG A 26 23.35 10.12 19.95
N VAL A 27 23.06 10.01 18.66
CA VAL A 27 23.07 8.75 17.91
C VAL A 27 23.97 8.87 16.67
N SER A 28 24.26 7.74 16.03
CA SER A 28 25.04 7.73 14.78
C SER A 28 24.19 8.16 13.58
N ALA A 29 24.83 8.63 12.51
CA ALA A 29 24.17 8.88 11.21
C ALA A 29 23.46 7.62 10.67
N VAL A 30 24.00 6.42 10.96
CA VAL A 30 23.37 5.14 10.62
C VAL A 30 22.04 4.97 11.36
N SER A 31 21.97 5.40 12.64
CA SER A 31 20.72 5.37 13.41
C SER A 31 19.69 6.34 12.85
N ILE A 32 20.10 7.56 12.48
CA ILE A 32 19.22 8.51 11.79
C ILE A 32 18.70 7.89 10.49
N ASN A 33 19.58 7.30 9.67
CA ASN A 33 19.14 6.64 8.43
C ASN A 33 18.12 5.51 8.70
N ARG A 34 18.31 4.72 9.78
CA ARG A 34 17.33 3.68 10.16
C ARG A 34 15.99 4.27 10.61
N MET A 35 16.02 5.39 11.35
CA MET A 35 14.81 6.13 11.73
C MET A 35 14.06 6.65 10.49
N GLU A 36 14.77 7.33 9.59
CA GLU A 36 14.24 7.87 8.35
C GLU A 36 13.64 6.77 7.44
N MET A 37 14.20 5.56 7.48
CA MET A 37 13.68 4.39 6.76
C MET A 37 12.59 3.64 7.54
N GLY A 38 12.21 4.09 8.73
CA GLY A 38 11.22 3.41 9.59
C GLY A 38 11.65 2.02 10.04
N ARG A 39 12.97 1.78 10.13
CA ARG A 39 13.55 0.47 10.50
C ARG A 39 13.94 0.38 11.99
N THR A 40 13.53 1.34 12.79
CA THR A 40 13.73 1.38 14.23
C THR A 40 12.55 2.04 14.91
N SER A 41 12.36 1.80 16.21
CA SER A 41 11.38 2.51 17.03
C SER A 41 11.75 3.98 17.19
N PHE A 42 10.76 4.83 17.38
CA PHE A 42 10.90 6.26 17.60
C PHE A 42 10.75 6.57 19.08
N LYS A 43 11.82 7.04 19.73
CA LYS A 43 11.68 7.60 21.07
C LYS A 43 11.07 8.99 20.92
N THR A 44 9.97 9.27 21.61
CA THR A 44 9.27 10.55 21.56
C THR A 44 10.22 11.72 21.76
N ARG A 45 11.10 11.66 22.76
CA ARG A 45 12.11 12.67 23.01
C ARG A 45 13.06 12.91 21.83
N ASP A 46 13.53 11.84 21.18
CA ASP A 46 14.45 11.98 20.05
C ASP A 46 13.74 12.68 18.87
N VAL A 47 12.44 12.42 18.68
CA VAL A 47 11.61 13.09 17.68
C VAL A 47 11.42 14.58 18.03
N GLU A 48 11.06 14.92 19.27
CA GLU A 48 10.92 16.29 19.75
C GLU A 48 12.22 17.10 19.56
N ASP A 49 13.37 16.49 19.88
CA ASP A 49 14.71 17.12 19.72
C ASP A 49 15.01 17.35 18.22
N LEU A 50 14.68 16.39 17.34
CA LEU A 50 14.84 16.54 15.89
C LEU A 50 13.92 17.62 15.32
N LEU A 51 12.65 17.69 15.73
CA LEU A 51 11.71 18.73 15.29
C LEU A 51 12.20 20.12 15.70
N THR A 52 12.78 20.24 16.89
CA THR A 52 13.41 21.48 17.34
C THR A 52 14.61 21.85 16.47
N LEU A 53 15.47 20.88 16.15
CA LEU A 53 16.62 21.08 15.27
C LEU A 53 16.20 21.51 13.85
N TYR A 54 15.10 20.94 13.35
CA TYR A 54 14.54 21.24 12.02
C TYR A 54 13.70 22.52 11.98
N GLY A 55 13.59 23.24 13.11
CA GLY A 55 12.92 24.53 13.18
C GLY A 55 11.39 24.47 13.13
N ILE A 56 10.80 23.33 13.43
CA ILE A 56 9.35 23.17 13.52
C ILE A 56 8.87 23.80 14.82
N THR A 57 8.21 24.96 14.73
CA THR A 57 7.74 25.76 15.87
C THR A 57 6.23 25.71 16.06
N ASP A 58 5.46 25.30 15.06
CA ASP A 58 4.02 25.12 15.16
C ASP A 58 3.67 23.97 16.09
N GLU A 59 2.94 24.26 17.17
CA GLU A 59 2.61 23.24 18.19
C GLU A 59 1.70 22.13 17.61
N ALA A 60 0.77 22.45 16.74
CA ALA A 60 -0.15 21.48 16.16
C ALA A 60 0.59 20.51 15.23
N GLU A 61 1.54 21.02 14.42
CA GLU A 61 2.41 20.17 13.59
C GLU A 61 3.31 19.28 14.47
N ARG A 62 3.90 19.84 15.53
CA ARG A 62 4.73 19.07 16.48
C ARG A 62 3.96 17.94 17.15
N ASP A 63 2.77 18.25 17.67
CA ASP A 63 1.93 17.27 18.36
C ASP A 63 1.53 16.14 17.40
N THR A 64 1.16 16.46 16.16
CA THR A 64 0.87 15.46 15.12
C THR A 64 2.04 14.51 14.88
N LEU A 65 3.27 15.03 14.76
CA LEU A 65 4.46 14.21 14.50
C LEU A 65 4.87 13.38 15.73
N VAL A 66 4.66 13.91 16.93
CA VAL A 66 4.90 13.20 18.19
C VAL A 66 3.87 12.08 18.38
N ASP A 67 2.61 12.31 18.06
CA ASP A 67 1.57 11.28 18.10
C ASP A 67 1.83 10.18 17.06
N LEU A 68 2.27 10.53 15.86
CA LEU A 68 2.77 9.56 14.88
C LEU A 68 3.94 8.72 15.41
N ALA A 69 4.82 9.30 16.25
CA ALA A 69 5.91 8.55 16.89
C ALA A 69 5.38 7.56 17.93
N ARG A 70 4.36 7.93 18.69
CA ARG A 70 3.71 7.05 19.66
C ARG A 70 3.00 5.90 18.96
N ASP A 71 2.24 6.21 17.92
CA ASP A 71 1.49 5.22 17.13
C ASP A 71 2.41 4.26 16.37
N ALA A 72 3.53 4.77 15.83
CA ALA A 72 4.54 3.95 15.16
C ALA A 72 5.23 2.94 16.11
N ASN A 73 5.21 3.20 17.42
CA ASN A 73 5.75 2.29 18.43
C ASN A 73 4.71 1.30 18.98
N LEU A 74 3.43 1.52 18.73
CA LEU A 74 2.39 0.56 19.08
C LEU A 74 2.51 -0.68 18.19
N ALA A 75 2.41 -1.85 18.81
CA ALA A 75 2.37 -3.10 18.05
C ALA A 75 1.06 -3.14 17.25
N GLY A 76 1.15 -2.92 15.95
CA GLY A 76 -0.01 -3.02 15.06
C GLY A 76 -0.61 -4.43 15.10
N TRP A 77 -1.89 -4.56 14.74
CA TRP A 77 -2.63 -5.82 14.74
C TRP A 77 -1.92 -6.93 13.93
N TRP A 78 -1.10 -6.56 12.94
CA TRP A 78 -0.34 -7.49 12.09
C TRP A 78 0.83 -8.18 12.80
N HIS A 79 1.27 -7.69 13.96
CA HIS A 79 2.35 -8.32 14.72
C HIS A 79 2.05 -9.77 15.12
N ARG A 80 0.78 -10.11 15.32
CA ARG A 80 0.36 -11.50 15.58
C ARG A 80 0.61 -12.46 14.39
N TYR A 81 0.96 -11.92 13.22
CA TYR A 81 1.29 -12.65 12.00
C TYR A 81 2.77 -12.51 11.61
N SER A 82 3.62 -12.06 12.54
CA SER A 82 5.06 -11.83 12.29
C SER A 82 5.81 -13.09 11.84
N ASP A 83 5.30 -14.27 12.16
CA ASP A 83 5.80 -15.56 11.71
C ASP A 83 5.63 -15.82 10.20
N VAL A 84 4.61 -15.22 9.58
CA VAL A 84 4.28 -15.39 8.16
C VAL A 84 4.37 -14.09 7.34
N LEU A 85 4.60 -12.96 8.01
CA LEU A 85 4.65 -11.63 7.41
C LEU A 85 6.11 -11.21 7.18
N PRO A 86 6.58 -11.08 5.92
CA PRO A 86 7.91 -10.55 5.64
C PRO A 86 8.08 -9.13 6.21
N ASN A 87 9.25 -8.82 6.77
CA ASN A 87 9.52 -7.52 7.39
C ASN A 87 9.28 -6.33 6.44
N TRP A 88 9.61 -6.50 5.15
CA TRP A 88 9.37 -5.46 4.14
C TRP A 88 7.88 -5.24 3.88
N PHE A 89 7.03 -6.27 4.02
CA PHE A 89 5.59 -6.16 3.82
C PHE A 89 4.85 -5.62 5.07
N ALA A 90 5.41 -5.80 6.27
CA ALA A 90 4.86 -5.21 7.50
C ALA A 90 4.74 -3.69 7.41
N SER A 91 5.73 -3.04 6.78
CA SER A 91 5.71 -1.60 6.51
C SER A 91 4.56 -1.20 5.57
N TYR A 92 4.31 -2.01 4.53
CA TYR A 92 3.19 -1.77 3.62
C TYR A 92 1.84 -1.86 4.35
N VAL A 93 1.63 -2.91 5.17
CA VAL A 93 0.39 -3.08 5.95
C VAL A 93 0.14 -1.89 6.88
N SER A 94 1.21 -1.36 7.49
CA SER A 94 1.12 -0.15 8.34
C SER A 94 0.70 1.08 7.54
N LEU A 95 1.33 1.32 6.38
CA LEU A 95 1.03 2.46 5.53
C LEU A 95 -0.37 2.36 4.91
N GLU A 96 -0.76 1.17 4.44
CA GLU A 96 -2.08 0.90 3.89
C GLU A 96 -3.18 1.18 4.93
N GLY A 97 -2.94 0.81 6.20
CA GLY A 97 -3.87 1.07 7.30
C GLY A 97 -4.01 2.54 7.69
N ALA A 98 -3.03 3.37 7.37
CA ALA A 98 -3.04 4.82 7.63
C ALA A 98 -3.48 5.65 6.40
N ALA A 99 -3.57 5.04 5.22
CA ALA A 99 -3.89 5.74 3.99
C ALA A 99 -5.37 6.16 3.96
N SER A 100 -5.64 7.36 3.47
CA SER A 100 -6.99 7.86 3.19
C SER A 100 -7.43 7.56 1.75
N LEU A 101 -6.44 7.44 0.84
CA LEU A 101 -6.67 7.07 -0.56
C LEU A 101 -5.61 6.08 -1.01
N VAL A 102 -6.06 4.95 -1.54
CA VAL A 102 -5.21 3.90 -2.11
C VAL A 102 -5.50 3.80 -3.59
N ARG A 103 -4.52 4.13 -4.40
CA ARG A 103 -4.61 4.09 -5.87
C ARG A 103 -3.68 3.02 -6.40
N MET A 104 -4.16 2.16 -7.29
CA MET A 104 -3.35 1.02 -7.73
C MET A 104 -3.62 0.62 -9.17
N TYR A 105 -2.59 0.08 -9.80
CA TYR A 105 -2.65 -0.68 -11.03
C TYR A 105 -2.18 -2.11 -10.78
N GLU A 106 -2.97 -3.09 -11.21
CA GLU A 106 -2.68 -4.52 -11.01
C GLU A 106 -2.76 -5.29 -12.34
N VAL A 107 -1.73 -6.09 -12.61
CA VAL A 107 -1.56 -6.81 -13.90
C VAL A 107 -1.45 -8.33 -13.74
N HIS A 108 -1.14 -8.82 -12.53
CA HIS A 108 -0.91 -10.25 -12.32
C HIS A 108 -2.06 -10.95 -11.59
N TYR A 109 -2.55 -10.34 -10.52
CA TYR A 109 -3.60 -10.87 -9.65
C TYR A 109 -4.52 -9.74 -9.20
N VAL A 110 -5.71 -10.08 -8.76
CA VAL A 110 -6.56 -9.13 -8.03
C VAL A 110 -5.82 -8.66 -6.78
N HIS A 111 -5.84 -7.36 -6.49
CA HIS A 111 -5.19 -6.80 -5.31
C HIS A 111 -5.70 -7.43 -4.00
N GLY A 112 -4.83 -7.54 -3.01
CA GLY A 112 -5.12 -8.24 -1.75
C GLY A 112 -6.34 -7.74 -1.00
N LEU A 113 -6.67 -6.45 -1.08
CA LEU A 113 -7.86 -5.86 -0.47
C LEU A 113 -9.19 -6.29 -1.14
N LEU A 114 -9.13 -6.81 -2.35
CA LEU A 114 -10.30 -7.17 -3.16
C LEU A 114 -10.47 -8.69 -3.36
N GLN A 115 -9.63 -9.51 -2.73
CA GLN A 115 -9.66 -10.96 -2.92
C GLN A 115 -10.71 -11.63 -2.03
N THR A 116 -11.36 -12.68 -2.55
CA THR A 116 -12.04 -13.66 -1.70
C THR A 116 -11.03 -14.53 -0.97
N GLY A 117 -11.41 -15.17 0.14
CA GLY A 117 -10.54 -16.08 0.86
C GLY A 117 -10.09 -17.28 0.01
N ALA A 118 -10.95 -17.79 -0.87
CA ALA A 118 -10.64 -18.88 -1.78
C ALA A 118 -9.60 -18.46 -2.85
N TYR A 119 -9.77 -17.28 -3.43
CA TYR A 119 -8.81 -16.73 -4.39
C TYR A 119 -7.47 -16.42 -3.71
N ALA A 120 -7.48 -15.79 -2.53
CA ALA A 120 -6.29 -15.52 -1.74
C ALA A 120 -5.50 -16.81 -1.46
N ARG A 121 -6.19 -17.88 -1.06
CA ARG A 121 -5.58 -19.21 -0.85
C ARG A 121 -4.91 -19.73 -2.11
N ALA A 122 -5.59 -19.67 -3.24
CA ALA A 122 -5.06 -20.14 -4.52
C ALA A 122 -3.80 -19.36 -4.94
N VAL A 123 -3.79 -18.03 -4.79
CA VAL A 123 -2.63 -17.18 -5.09
C VAL A 123 -1.46 -17.53 -4.18
N ILE A 124 -1.68 -17.62 -2.86
CA ILE A 124 -0.63 -17.88 -1.86
C ILE A 124 -0.03 -19.27 -2.08
N SER A 125 -0.86 -20.30 -2.27
CA SER A 125 -0.40 -21.68 -2.49
C SER A 125 0.43 -21.83 -3.77
N ARG A 126 0.12 -21.04 -4.81
CA ARG A 126 0.84 -21.07 -6.09
C ARG A 126 2.14 -20.29 -6.04
N GLY A 127 2.14 -19.13 -5.40
CA GLY A 127 3.30 -18.23 -5.34
C GLY A 127 4.39 -18.71 -4.39
N MET A 128 4.05 -19.53 -3.40
CA MET A 128 4.97 -19.96 -2.33
C MET A 128 4.96 -21.48 -2.20
N LYS A 129 5.69 -22.16 -3.08
CA LYS A 129 5.81 -23.62 -3.04
C LYS A 129 6.50 -24.10 -1.76
N GLY A 130 5.96 -25.15 -1.14
CA GLY A 130 6.55 -25.79 0.03
C GLY A 130 6.08 -25.24 1.39
N LEU A 131 5.14 -24.28 1.40
CA LEU A 131 4.50 -23.86 2.66
C LEU A 131 3.62 -24.97 3.23
N SER A 132 3.57 -25.04 4.56
CA SER A 132 2.61 -25.89 5.27
C SER A 132 1.18 -25.35 5.08
N THR A 133 0.18 -26.22 5.23
CA THR A 133 -1.23 -25.78 5.22
C THR A 133 -1.50 -24.73 6.28
N THR A 134 -0.90 -24.86 7.45
CA THR A 134 -1.02 -23.90 8.55
C THR A 134 -0.47 -22.53 8.16
N ASP A 135 0.68 -22.46 7.48
CA ASP A 135 1.25 -21.18 7.02
C ASP A 135 0.37 -20.52 5.96
N ILE A 136 -0.20 -21.33 5.06
CA ILE A 136 -1.17 -20.83 4.07
C ILE A 136 -2.40 -20.28 4.76
N ASP A 137 -2.97 -20.99 5.73
CA ASP A 137 -4.15 -20.54 6.50
C ASP A 137 -3.88 -19.22 7.22
N ARG A 138 -2.72 -19.09 7.85
CA ARG A 138 -2.32 -17.85 8.54
C ARG A 138 -2.14 -16.67 7.58
N ARG A 139 -1.56 -16.90 6.42
CA ARG A 139 -1.41 -15.85 5.37
C ARG A 139 -2.76 -15.43 4.78
N VAL A 140 -3.67 -16.37 4.59
CA VAL A 140 -5.06 -16.07 4.18
C VAL A 140 -5.75 -15.26 5.27
N ALA A 141 -5.64 -15.67 6.53
CA ALA A 141 -6.22 -14.95 7.66
C ALA A 141 -5.69 -13.50 7.76
N LEU A 142 -4.38 -13.30 7.61
CA LEU A 142 -3.76 -11.97 7.53
C LEU A 142 -4.39 -11.13 6.39
N ARG A 143 -4.56 -11.73 5.22
CA ARG A 143 -5.13 -11.03 4.05
C ARG A 143 -6.58 -10.63 4.27
N MET A 144 -7.39 -11.51 4.86
CA MET A 144 -8.78 -11.21 5.21
C MET A 144 -8.87 -10.15 6.32
N GLU A 145 -7.96 -10.18 7.29
CA GLU A 145 -7.91 -9.17 8.34
C GLU A 145 -7.59 -7.78 7.81
N ARG A 146 -6.66 -7.68 6.84
CA ARG A 146 -6.34 -6.41 6.16
C ARG A 146 -7.57 -5.78 5.51
N GLN A 147 -8.45 -6.57 4.93
CA GLN A 147 -9.64 -6.07 4.22
C GLN A 147 -10.65 -5.38 5.14
N LYS A 148 -10.55 -5.57 6.46
CA LYS A 148 -11.43 -4.90 7.44
C LYS A 148 -11.30 -3.38 7.39
N ILE A 149 -10.18 -2.84 6.89
CA ILE A 149 -10.02 -1.39 6.71
C ILE A 149 -11.09 -0.79 5.78
N LEU A 150 -11.62 -1.58 4.83
CA LEU A 150 -12.67 -1.13 3.91
C LEU A 150 -14.05 -0.98 4.57
N GLN A 151 -14.19 -1.44 5.81
CA GLN A 151 -15.44 -1.42 6.59
C GLN A 151 -15.32 -0.52 7.82
N SER A 152 -14.16 0.11 8.05
CA SER A 152 -13.94 1.02 9.18
C SER A 152 -14.67 2.35 8.94
N GLU A 153 -14.91 3.11 10.02
CA GLU A 153 -15.48 4.47 9.92
C GLU A 153 -14.63 5.39 9.05
N ASN A 154 -13.31 5.20 9.09
CA ASN A 154 -12.33 5.94 8.29
C ASN A 154 -11.82 5.08 7.12
N ALA A 155 -12.71 4.32 6.46
CA ALA A 155 -12.32 3.49 5.33
C ALA A 155 -11.67 4.33 4.23
N PRO A 156 -10.52 3.89 3.69
CA PRO A 156 -9.88 4.60 2.59
C PRO A 156 -10.74 4.55 1.32
N SER A 157 -10.60 5.56 0.49
CA SER A 157 -11.04 5.48 -0.90
C SER A 157 -10.09 4.58 -1.69
N LEU A 158 -10.64 3.69 -2.50
CA LEU A 158 -9.86 2.83 -3.40
C LEU A 158 -10.09 3.22 -4.85
N HIS A 159 -9.02 3.53 -5.59
CA HIS A 159 -9.07 3.72 -7.03
C HIS A 159 -8.21 2.63 -7.68
N ILE A 160 -8.84 1.69 -8.34
CA ILE A 160 -8.20 0.49 -8.86
C ILE A 160 -8.36 0.42 -10.37
N VAL A 161 -7.24 0.25 -11.06
CA VAL A 161 -7.21 -0.19 -12.45
C VAL A 161 -6.70 -1.62 -12.46
N LEU A 162 -7.55 -2.55 -12.89
CA LEU A 162 -7.18 -3.95 -13.15
C LEU A 162 -6.93 -4.13 -14.64
N ASP A 163 -5.78 -4.66 -15.00
CA ASP A 163 -5.56 -5.16 -16.35
C ASP A 163 -6.50 -6.33 -16.63
N GLU A 164 -7.10 -6.36 -17.81
CA GLU A 164 -8.05 -7.43 -18.20
C GLU A 164 -7.42 -8.83 -18.09
N ALA A 165 -6.10 -8.97 -18.26
CA ALA A 165 -5.37 -10.23 -18.09
C ALA A 165 -5.58 -10.86 -16.70
N VAL A 166 -5.78 -10.06 -15.65
CA VAL A 166 -6.05 -10.53 -14.29
C VAL A 166 -7.32 -11.38 -14.25
N LEU A 167 -8.34 -10.99 -15.02
CA LEU A 167 -9.67 -11.61 -15.05
C LEU A 167 -9.68 -12.92 -15.85
N HIS A 168 -8.74 -13.10 -16.78
CA HIS A 168 -8.61 -14.31 -17.61
C HIS A 168 -7.67 -15.35 -17.02
N ARG A 169 -6.86 -15.00 -16.03
CA ARG A 169 -5.97 -15.94 -15.33
C ARG A 169 -6.76 -16.73 -14.30
N SER A 170 -7.25 -17.90 -14.66
CA SER A 170 -7.99 -18.79 -13.77
C SER A 170 -7.13 -19.24 -12.58
N CYS A 171 -7.14 -18.46 -11.51
CA CYS A 171 -6.43 -18.76 -10.27
C CYS A 171 -7.35 -19.56 -9.33
N GLY A 172 -6.95 -20.76 -8.97
CA GLY A 172 -7.75 -21.67 -8.11
C GLY A 172 -8.85 -22.46 -8.81
N GLY A 173 -8.97 -22.31 -10.13
CA GLY A 173 -10.00 -22.99 -10.92
C GLY A 173 -11.26 -22.13 -11.12
N ARG A 174 -12.21 -22.70 -11.88
CA ARG A 174 -13.40 -22.01 -12.36
C ARG A 174 -14.28 -21.46 -11.23
N ASP A 175 -14.59 -22.29 -10.24
CA ASP A 175 -15.47 -21.89 -9.13
C ASP A 175 -14.89 -20.77 -8.28
N VAL A 176 -13.56 -20.82 -8.03
CA VAL A 176 -12.85 -19.77 -7.30
C VAL A 176 -12.87 -18.46 -8.08
N MET A 177 -12.63 -18.52 -9.39
CA MET A 177 -12.65 -17.33 -10.24
C MET A 177 -14.03 -16.73 -10.35
N ARG A 178 -15.07 -17.58 -10.49
CA ARG A 178 -16.46 -17.16 -10.48
C ARG A 178 -16.82 -16.39 -9.19
N GLY A 179 -16.45 -16.95 -8.02
CA GLY A 179 -16.66 -16.27 -6.75
C GLY A 179 -15.88 -14.94 -6.63
N GLN A 180 -14.69 -14.88 -7.23
CA GLN A 180 -13.88 -13.66 -7.26
C GLN A 180 -14.49 -12.58 -8.16
N LEU A 181 -14.99 -12.93 -9.34
CA LEU A 181 -15.68 -11.99 -10.24
C LEU A 181 -16.95 -11.42 -9.60
N GLN A 182 -17.76 -12.28 -8.98
CA GLN A 182 -18.96 -11.85 -8.24
C GLN A 182 -18.59 -10.85 -7.13
N HIS A 183 -17.54 -11.15 -6.38
CA HIS A 183 -17.05 -10.27 -5.29
C HIS A 183 -16.55 -8.92 -5.82
N LEU A 184 -15.88 -8.88 -6.97
CA LEU A 184 -15.44 -7.62 -7.60
C LEU A 184 -16.64 -6.76 -8.01
N ILE A 185 -17.71 -7.37 -8.54
CA ILE A 185 -18.96 -6.67 -8.87
C ILE A 185 -19.54 -6.02 -7.60
N GLU A 186 -19.69 -6.79 -6.52
CA GLU A 186 -20.22 -6.30 -5.24
C GLU A 186 -19.36 -5.16 -4.64
N LEU A 187 -18.03 -5.29 -4.69
CA LEU A 187 -17.13 -4.25 -4.22
C LEU A 187 -17.21 -2.98 -5.07
N SER A 188 -17.39 -3.10 -6.37
CA SER A 188 -17.49 -1.95 -7.29
C SER A 188 -18.76 -1.11 -7.10
N GLU A 189 -19.74 -1.61 -6.33
CA GLU A 189 -20.96 -0.89 -5.95
C GLU A 189 -20.77 -0.04 -4.67
N ARG A 190 -19.66 -0.21 -3.94
CA ARG A 190 -19.38 0.57 -2.74
C ARG A 190 -18.96 2.00 -3.08
N PRO A 191 -19.43 3.02 -2.35
CA PRO A 191 -19.17 4.43 -2.65
C PRO A 191 -17.68 4.81 -2.55
N ASN A 192 -16.90 4.06 -1.77
CA ASN A 192 -15.46 4.28 -1.60
C ASN A 192 -14.58 3.43 -2.53
N VAL A 193 -15.16 2.72 -3.50
CA VAL A 193 -14.42 1.84 -4.43
C VAL A 193 -14.67 2.26 -5.87
N LEU A 194 -13.65 2.76 -6.53
CA LEU A 194 -13.64 3.03 -7.97
C LEU A 194 -12.84 1.93 -8.66
N LEU A 195 -13.54 1.01 -9.33
CA LEU A 195 -12.94 -0.09 -10.07
C LEU A 195 -13.07 0.15 -11.58
N GLN A 196 -11.94 0.12 -12.28
CA GLN A 196 -11.84 0.23 -13.72
C GLN A 196 -11.03 -0.95 -14.29
N ILE A 197 -11.30 -1.33 -15.52
CA ILE A 197 -10.57 -2.40 -16.22
C ILE A 197 -9.87 -1.80 -17.43
N MET A 198 -8.56 -2.04 -17.52
CA MET A 198 -7.76 -1.76 -18.70
C MET A 198 -8.01 -2.89 -19.71
N PRO A 199 -8.73 -2.62 -20.83
CA PRO A 199 -9.11 -3.68 -21.75
C PRO A 199 -7.97 -4.05 -22.69
N PHE A 200 -7.87 -5.31 -23.10
CA PHE A 200 -6.92 -5.76 -24.12
C PHE A 200 -7.03 -5.00 -25.45
N SER A 201 -8.21 -4.50 -25.78
CA SER A 201 -8.45 -3.75 -27.00
C SER A 201 -7.72 -2.40 -27.05
N PHE A 202 -7.28 -1.86 -25.91
CA PHE A 202 -6.53 -0.60 -25.87
C PHE A 202 -5.10 -0.76 -26.43
N GLY A 203 -4.47 -1.91 -26.21
CA GLY A 203 -3.09 -2.19 -26.66
C GLY A 203 -2.04 -1.73 -25.65
N GLY A 204 -1.00 -1.00 -26.11
CA GLY A 204 0.07 -0.53 -25.23
C GLY A 204 -0.36 0.66 -24.37
N HIS A 205 0.01 0.70 -23.11
CA HIS A 205 -0.42 1.68 -22.11
C HIS A 205 0.69 1.97 -21.08
N ALA A 206 0.51 2.99 -20.23
CA ALA A 206 1.50 3.46 -19.25
C ALA A 206 1.85 2.45 -18.13
N GLY A 207 1.17 1.32 -18.04
CA GLY A 207 1.40 0.24 -17.05
C GLY A 207 2.45 -0.79 -17.44
N GLU A 208 3.26 -0.57 -18.47
CA GLU A 208 4.27 -1.52 -18.96
C GLU A 208 5.31 -1.95 -17.90
N SER A 209 5.60 -1.06 -16.93
CA SER A 209 6.55 -1.33 -15.84
C SER A 209 6.00 -2.28 -14.77
N GLY A 210 4.73 -2.68 -14.85
CA GLY A 210 4.08 -3.61 -13.92
C GLY A 210 3.23 -2.94 -12.85
N ALA A 211 2.79 -3.75 -11.87
CA ALA A 211 1.90 -3.33 -10.80
C ALA A 211 2.55 -2.35 -9.83
N PHE A 212 1.78 -1.37 -9.35
CA PHE A 212 2.19 -0.45 -8.31
C PHE A 212 0.99 0.08 -7.51
N THR A 213 1.27 0.56 -6.30
CA THR A 213 0.26 1.21 -5.44
C THR A 213 0.76 2.56 -4.98
N ILE A 214 -0.09 3.57 -5.00
CA ILE A 214 0.16 4.91 -4.45
C ILE A 214 -0.71 5.06 -3.20
N LEU A 215 -0.09 5.29 -2.06
CA LEU A 215 -0.73 5.53 -0.78
C LEU A 215 -0.70 7.02 -0.48
N SER A 216 -1.86 7.64 -0.29
CA SER A 216 -2.01 9.05 0.07
C SER A 216 -2.64 9.17 1.45
N PHE A 217 -2.26 10.20 2.19
CA PHE A 217 -2.63 10.41 3.59
C PHE A 217 -3.42 11.71 3.74
N LEU A 218 -4.25 11.81 4.80
CA LEU A 218 -5.08 13.00 5.05
C LEU A 218 -4.25 14.21 5.48
N GLU A 219 -3.19 13.97 6.23
CA GLU A 219 -2.32 15.02 6.70
C GLU A 219 -1.54 15.60 5.52
N TYR A 220 -1.77 16.88 5.24
CA TYR A 220 -1.22 17.62 4.08
C TYR A 220 0.31 17.61 4.02
N ASP A 221 0.97 17.37 5.15
CA ASP A 221 2.43 17.36 5.26
C ASP A 221 3.07 15.99 5.05
N LEU A 222 2.25 14.95 4.89
CA LEU A 222 2.76 13.61 4.61
C LEU A 222 2.82 13.36 3.11
N ALA A 223 4.02 13.08 2.62
CA ALA A 223 4.22 12.74 1.22
C ALA A 223 3.51 11.43 0.86
N ASP A 224 2.90 11.39 -0.31
CA ASP A 224 2.43 10.13 -0.90
C ASP A 224 3.61 9.13 -1.00
N VAL A 225 3.29 7.86 -0.88
CA VAL A 225 4.27 6.77 -1.00
C VAL A 225 3.88 5.84 -2.13
N VAL A 226 4.78 5.63 -3.08
CA VAL A 226 4.62 4.59 -4.10
C VAL A 226 5.23 3.30 -3.60
N TYR A 227 4.46 2.23 -3.66
CA TYR A 227 4.89 0.88 -3.35
C TYR A 227 4.95 0.04 -4.62
N VAL A 228 6.10 -0.59 -4.86
CA VAL A 228 6.32 -1.52 -5.97
C VAL A 228 6.85 -2.83 -5.40
N GLU A 229 6.07 -3.91 -5.52
CA GLU A 229 6.44 -5.23 -5.01
C GLU A 229 7.26 -6.01 -6.05
N GLN A 230 8.30 -6.67 -5.58
CA GLN A 230 9.13 -7.57 -6.35
C GLN A 230 9.12 -8.97 -5.70
N LEU A 231 9.68 -9.96 -6.36
CA LEU A 231 9.68 -11.35 -5.89
C LEU A 231 10.26 -11.53 -4.47
N THR A 232 11.30 -10.80 -4.11
CA THR A 232 12.05 -10.93 -2.84
C THR A 232 12.17 -9.65 -2.04
N SER A 233 11.62 -8.53 -2.53
CA SER A 233 11.77 -7.21 -1.95
C SER A 233 10.64 -6.29 -2.36
N ALA A 234 10.63 -5.06 -1.84
CA ALA A 234 9.76 -4.01 -2.31
C ALA A 234 10.49 -2.67 -2.32
N LEU A 235 10.07 -1.78 -3.21
CA LEU A 235 10.48 -0.38 -3.25
C LEU A 235 9.39 0.46 -2.57
N TYR A 236 9.84 1.44 -1.82
CA TYR A 236 9.03 2.50 -1.23
C TYR A 236 9.61 3.83 -1.71
N LEU A 237 8.89 4.51 -2.59
CA LEU A 237 9.34 5.74 -3.22
C LEU A 237 8.51 6.90 -2.67
N ASP A 238 9.18 7.85 -2.04
CA ASP A 238 8.60 9.02 -1.38
C ASP A 238 9.14 10.35 -1.95
N ARG A 239 10.02 10.28 -2.95
CA ARG A 239 10.50 11.48 -3.63
C ARG A 239 9.40 12.07 -4.48
N HIS A 240 9.23 13.38 -4.43
CA HIS A 240 8.22 14.09 -5.19
C HIS A 240 8.24 13.75 -6.70
N GLU A 241 9.44 13.63 -7.30
CA GLU A 241 9.60 13.33 -8.72
C GLU A 241 9.08 11.92 -9.06
N ASP A 242 9.44 10.91 -8.23
CA ASP A 242 8.99 9.53 -8.39
C ASP A 242 7.46 9.43 -8.23
N VAL A 243 6.93 9.99 -7.15
CA VAL A 243 5.48 10.03 -6.88
C VAL A 243 4.71 10.71 -8.02
N ALA A 244 5.23 11.84 -8.51
CA ALA A 244 4.61 12.57 -9.62
C ALA A 244 4.64 11.74 -10.92
N GLN A 245 5.70 10.97 -11.17
CA GLN A 245 5.79 10.11 -12.35
C GLN A 245 4.78 8.97 -12.31
N TYR A 246 4.69 8.24 -11.20
CA TYR A 246 3.70 7.19 -11.01
C TYR A 246 2.26 7.74 -11.00
N GLY A 247 2.06 8.93 -10.43
CA GLY A 247 0.77 9.63 -10.47
C GLY A 247 0.32 9.97 -11.89
N ARG A 248 1.22 10.41 -12.78
CA ARG A 248 0.92 10.62 -14.19
C ARG A 248 0.55 9.32 -14.90
N ALA A 249 1.37 8.29 -14.74
CA ALA A 249 1.11 6.98 -15.33
C ALA A 249 -0.25 6.42 -14.91
N LEU A 250 -0.59 6.51 -13.62
CA LEU A 250 -1.89 6.04 -13.13
C LEU A 250 -3.06 6.87 -13.70
N LYS A 251 -2.88 8.18 -13.83
CA LYS A 251 -3.91 9.05 -14.44
C LYS A 251 -4.15 8.69 -15.91
N GLU A 252 -3.11 8.40 -16.67
CA GLU A 252 -3.21 7.91 -18.05
C GLU A 252 -3.95 6.57 -18.07
N LEU A 253 -3.55 5.60 -17.25
CA LEU A 253 -4.22 4.31 -17.13
C LEU A 253 -5.72 4.45 -16.81
N GLN A 254 -6.10 5.36 -15.91
CA GLN A 254 -7.50 5.60 -15.58
C GLN A 254 -8.30 6.20 -16.74
N GLN A 255 -7.67 7.09 -17.53
CA GLN A 255 -8.31 7.72 -18.70
C GLN A 255 -8.51 6.73 -19.86
N GLU A 256 -7.59 5.79 -19.99
CA GLU A 256 -7.56 4.79 -21.06
C GLU A 256 -8.38 3.53 -20.72
N SER A 257 -8.69 3.33 -19.44
CA SER A 257 -9.49 2.22 -18.94
C SER A 257 -10.98 2.41 -19.23
N LEU A 258 -11.71 1.30 -19.21
CA LEU A 258 -13.17 1.34 -19.19
C LEU A 258 -13.69 2.14 -18.00
N GLY A 259 -14.74 2.91 -18.18
CA GLY A 259 -15.43 3.56 -17.08
C GLY A 259 -16.03 2.54 -16.10
N PRO A 260 -16.41 2.96 -14.87
CA PRO A 260 -16.86 2.04 -13.82
C PRO A 260 -18.05 1.16 -14.22
N GLU A 261 -19.02 1.69 -14.98
CA GLU A 261 -20.18 0.93 -15.45
C GLU A 261 -19.79 -0.11 -16.50
N ALA A 262 -19.02 0.29 -17.51
CA ALA A 262 -18.53 -0.62 -18.55
C ALA A 262 -17.60 -1.70 -17.96
N SER A 263 -16.84 -1.36 -16.93
CA SER A 263 -16.02 -2.33 -16.19
C SER A 263 -16.89 -3.37 -15.47
N ARG A 264 -17.99 -2.96 -14.85
CA ARG A 264 -18.95 -3.89 -14.23
C ARG A 264 -19.64 -4.79 -15.25
N ASP A 265 -19.98 -4.23 -16.41
CA ASP A 265 -20.60 -5.02 -17.47
C ASP A 265 -19.63 -6.08 -18.00
N LEU A 266 -18.36 -5.74 -18.21
CA LEU A 266 -17.35 -6.72 -18.57
C LEU A 266 -17.19 -7.82 -17.50
N LEU A 267 -17.21 -7.47 -16.21
CA LEU A 267 -17.16 -8.47 -15.12
C LEU A 267 -18.39 -9.40 -15.15
N ARG A 268 -19.59 -8.88 -15.43
CA ARG A 268 -20.81 -9.68 -15.58
C ARG A 268 -20.74 -10.63 -16.77
N ASP A 269 -20.25 -10.13 -17.92
CA ASP A 269 -20.08 -10.95 -19.12
C ASP A 269 -19.09 -12.09 -18.86
N LEU A 270 -17.95 -11.81 -18.24
CA LEU A 270 -16.99 -12.83 -17.85
C LEU A 270 -17.55 -13.83 -16.83
N LEU A 271 -18.40 -13.38 -15.90
CA LEU A 271 -19.07 -14.25 -14.93
C LEU A 271 -20.05 -15.23 -15.62
N HIS A 272 -20.72 -14.82 -16.70
CA HIS A 272 -21.61 -15.67 -17.50
C HIS A 272 -20.85 -16.70 -18.34
N LEU A 273 -19.60 -16.41 -18.71
CA LEU A 273 -18.74 -17.32 -19.47
C LEU A 273 -18.04 -18.39 -18.60
N GLN A 274 -18.03 -18.20 -17.27
CA GLN A 274 -17.48 -19.15 -16.30
C GLN A 274 -18.50 -20.25 -15.95
#